data_c79144ce38188a6a0b8e2f0ce347a811
#
_entry.id   c79144ce38188a6a0b8e2f0ce347a811
#
_cell.length_a   1.000
_cell.length_b   1.000
_cell.length_c   1.000
_cell.angle_alpha   90.00
_cell.angle_beta   90.00
_cell.angle_gamma   90.00
#
_symmetry.space_group_name_H-M   'P 1'
#
loop_
_entity.id
_entity.type
_entity.pdbx_description
1 polymer ?
#
loop_
_entity_poly.entity_id
_entity_poly.type
_entity_poly.pdbx_seq_one_letter_code
_entity_poly.pdbx_strand_id
1 'polypeptide(L)'
;RGLGDVYKRQLYECQGDMILIDCGLVFPDADMFGVDLVIPDFTYVLENRDRIKGLFITHGHEDHIGSLPYLLKKFNVPIYAAKLTIGLIKNKLEEHGLASSAIFHEIRPRQKVTLGCFTVEPIHVNHSIPDSLAFAIDCPAGAVIHTGDFKVDYTPLSGDAVTDLPTIAEYGRKGVLALLADSTNAERPGFTATEQTVAEGVRRLFVKAGKRRIIVATFASNIYRVQQIIDLAIESGRKVAVSGRSMVSNTEMARELGYLHAPDNVLITIDEINKYPPEKVVLITTGSQGEPLSALSRMAQASHRQVRVGPNDFIIISARPIPGNEKTVTKVVNGLLTLGAEVIYENMYDTHVSGHACQEEQKLMLTLAHPQFFLPVHGEFKQLKRHADTA
;
A
#
# COMPACT_ATOMS: atom_id res chain seq x y z
N ARG A 1 25.48 -8.26 -4.05
CA ARG A 1 24.88 -9.62 -4.13
C ARG A 1 23.38 -9.44 -3.93
N GLY A 2 22.68 -8.95 -4.98
CA GLY A 2 21.26 -8.83 -5.00
C GLY A 2 20.64 -10.12 -5.48
N LEU A 3 20.19 -10.92 -4.58
CA LEU A 3 19.27 -12.01 -4.84
C LEU A 3 17.88 -11.49 -4.43
N GLY A 4 17.08 -11.09 -5.41
CA GLY A 4 15.70 -10.67 -5.22
C GLY A 4 15.55 -9.58 -4.16
N ASP A 5 14.84 -8.55 -4.44
CA ASP A 5 14.64 -7.44 -3.50
C ASP A 5 13.65 -7.84 -2.41
N VAL A 6 14.08 -8.79 -1.58
CA VAL A 6 13.32 -9.30 -0.44
C VAL A 6 13.17 -8.22 0.63
N TYR A 7 14.03 -7.19 0.63
CA TYR A 7 14.05 -6.12 1.62
C TYR A 7 14.00 -4.76 0.94
N LYS A 8 12.88 -4.07 1.03
CA LYS A 8 12.72 -2.73 0.49
C LYS A 8 13.43 -1.70 1.37
N ARG A 9 14.73 -1.60 1.19
CA ARG A 9 15.58 -0.56 1.75
C ARG A 9 16.77 -0.36 0.83
N GLN A 10 16.82 0.78 0.18
CA GLN A 10 17.96 1.18 -0.62
C GLN A 10 18.80 2.20 0.13
N LEU A 11 20.12 2.06 0.06
CA LEU A 11 21.07 3.02 0.60
C LEU A 11 21.83 3.64 -0.56
N TYR A 12 21.84 4.97 -0.59
CA TYR A 12 22.60 5.77 -1.54
C TYR A 12 23.75 6.41 -0.83
N GLU A 13 24.95 6.26 -1.40
CA GLU A 13 26.19 6.81 -0.86
C GLU A 13 26.90 7.64 -1.93
N CYS A 14 27.27 8.88 -1.59
CA CYS A 14 28.06 9.77 -2.44
C CYS A 14 28.90 10.70 -1.56
N GLN A 15 30.18 10.86 -1.89
CA GLN A 15 31.13 11.77 -1.22
C GLN A 15 31.13 11.68 0.32
N GLY A 16 30.87 10.52 0.86
CA GLY A 16 30.84 10.28 2.30
C GLY A 16 29.48 10.50 2.97
N ASP A 17 28.53 11.13 2.32
CA ASP A 17 27.16 11.24 2.80
C ASP A 17 26.30 10.06 2.35
N MET A 18 25.28 9.74 3.14
CA MET A 18 24.34 8.63 2.87
C MET A 18 22.89 9.07 3.08
N ILE A 19 21.99 8.56 2.26
CA ILE A 19 20.53 8.61 2.48
C ILE A 19 19.94 7.23 2.31
N LEU A 20 18.81 7.00 2.99
CA LEU A 20 18.02 5.76 2.88
C LEU A 20 16.72 6.05 2.14
N ILE A 21 16.27 5.09 1.34
CA ILE A 21 14.92 5.05 0.75
C ILE A 21 14.24 3.80 1.25
N ASP A 22 13.10 3.98 1.91
CA ASP A 22 12.25 2.98 2.53
C ASP A 22 12.94 2.16 3.65
N CYS A 23 12.12 1.50 4.45
CA CYS A 23 12.54 0.62 5.54
C CYS A 23 11.46 -0.43 5.79
N GLY A 24 11.27 -1.30 4.79
CA GLY A 24 10.22 -2.30 4.75
C GLY A 24 10.53 -3.58 5.49
N LEU A 25 9.50 -4.38 5.71
CA LEU A 25 9.59 -5.76 6.17
C LEU A 25 9.08 -6.73 5.11
N VAL A 26 9.34 -8.00 5.31
CA VAL A 26 8.76 -9.11 4.55
C VAL A 26 8.05 -10.04 5.51
N PHE A 27 6.89 -10.56 5.11
CA PHE A 27 6.22 -11.62 5.84
C PHE A 27 6.94 -12.95 5.58
N PRO A 28 7.11 -13.79 6.62
CA PRO A 28 7.81 -15.06 6.46
C PRO A 28 7.04 -16.00 5.54
N ASP A 29 7.78 -16.85 4.82
CA ASP A 29 7.20 -17.95 4.06
C ASP A 29 6.62 -19.02 4.99
N ALA A 30 5.70 -19.83 4.47
CA ALA A 30 4.95 -20.82 5.26
C ALA A 30 5.83 -21.90 5.91
N ASP A 31 7.07 -22.07 5.47
CA ASP A 31 8.07 -23.00 5.99
C ASP A 31 9.00 -22.39 7.06
N MET A 32 8.89 -21.08 7.30
CA MET A 32 9.62 -20.36 8.36
C MET A 32 8.89 -20.47 9.70
N PHE A 33 8.84 -21.65 10.29
CA PHE A 33 8.12 -21.88 11.54
C PHE A 33 8.65 -21.03 12.71
N GLY A 34 7.73 -20.32 13.41
CA GLY A 34 8.07 -19.50 14.58
C GLY A 34 8.69 -18.15 14.24
N VAL A 35 8.72 -17.76 12.96
CA VAL A 35 9.13 -16.43 12.50
C VAL A 35 7.88 -15.60 12.24
N ASP A 36 7.74 -14.47 12.93
CA ASP A 36 6.60 -13.55 12.74
C ASP A 36 6.86 -12.52 11.65
N LEU A 37 8.10 -12.03 11.54
CA LEU A 37 8.50 -10.98 10.62
C LEU A 37 9.94 -11.20 10.16
N VAL A 38 10.24 -10.79 8.94
CA VAL A 38 11.60 -10.75 8.38
C VAL A 38 11.96 -9.28 8.13
N ILE A 39 13.03 -8.81 8.78
CA ILE A 39 13.50 -7.42 8.69
C ILE A 39 14.90 -7.36 8.05
N PRO A 40 15.26 -6.24 7.42
CA PRO A 40 16.62 -6.06 6.88
C PRO A 40 17.70 -6.14 7.98
N ASP A 41 18.87 -6.61 7.63
CA ASP A 41 20.05 -6.46 8.48
C ASP A 41 20.50 -5.00 8.52
N PHE A 42 20.48 -4.39 9.70
CA PHE A 42 20.84 -2.99 9.91
C PHE A 42 22.34 -2.78 10.20
N THR A 43 23.16 -3.82 10.22
CA THR A 43 24.58 -3.72 10.63
C THR A 43 25.31 -2.62 9.88
N TYR A 44 25.28 -2.62 8.54
CA TYR A 44 25.95 -1.59 7.74
C TYR A 44 25.40 -0.17 7.98
N VAL A 45 24.11 -0.04 8.19
CA VAL A 45 23.46 1.25 8.52
C VAL A 45 23.95 1.76 9.88
N LEU A 46 24.02 0.89 10.88
CA LEU A 46 24.45 1.27 12.23
C LEU A 46 25.94 1.60 12.31
N GLU A 47 26.79 0.89 11.56
CA GLU A 47 28.23 1.17 11.45
C GLU A 47 28.51 2.53 10.79
N ASN A 48 27.59 2.99 9.90
CA ASN A 48 27.73 4.25 9.14
C ASN A 48 26.73 5.33 9.57
N ARG A 49 26.09 5.19 10.74
CA ARG A 49 25.01 6.07 11.20
C ARG A 49 25.32 7.56 11.14
N ASP A 50 26.57 7.95 11.43
CA ASP A 50 27.00 9.37 11.47
C ASP A 50 27.05 9.99 10.06
N ARG A 51 27.05 9.17 9.02
CA ARG A 51 27.03 9.56 7.60
C ARG A 51 25.63 9.66 7.04
N ILE A 52 24.64 9.04 7.70
CA ILE A 52 23.25 8.99 7.23
C ILE A 52 22.54 10.28 7.57
N LYS A 53 22.13 11.02 6.53
CA LYS A 53 21.49 12.34 6.64
C LYS A 53 19.99 12.29 6.79
N GLY A 54 19.35 11.23 6.29
CA GLY A 54 17.89 11.08 6.37
C GLY A 54 17.39 9.79 5.73
N LEU A 55 16.14 9.49 6.02
CA LEU A 55 15.38 8.38 5.45
C LEU A 55 14.16 8.93 4.73
N PHE A 56 14.05 8.69 3.43
CA PHE A 56 12.90 9.05 2.62
C PHE A 56 11.98 7.83 2.47
N ILE A 57 10.69 8.03 2.60
CA ILE A 57 9.68 6.97 2.46
C ILE A 57 8.81 7.25 1.24
N THR A 58 8.72 6.27 0.35
CA THR A 58 7.93 6.37 -0.88
C THR A 58 6.43 6.36 -0.59
N HIS A 59 5.95 5.46 0.26
CA HIS A 59 4.55 5.34 0.65
C HIS A 59 4.36 4.47 1.91
N GLY A 60 3.12 4.35 2.39
CA GLY A 60 2.81 3.79 3.70
C GLY A 60 2.49 2.28 3.74
N HIS A 61 2.88 1.46 2.76
CA HIS A 61 2.71 0.01 2.85
C HIS A 61 3.75 -0.65 3.78
N GLU A 62 3.39 -1.80 4.35
CA GLU A 62 4.20 -2.52 5.35
C GLU A 62 5.59 -2.90 4.83
N ASP A 63 5.66 -3.28 3.58
CA ASP A 63 6.90 -3.64 2.91
C ASP A 63 7.80 -2.43 2.57
N HIS A 64 7.35 -1.21 2.91
CA HIS A 64 8.13 0.04 2.83
C HIS A 64 8.37 0.71 4.18
N ILE A 65 7.47 0.53 5.18
CA ILE A 65 7.58 1.16 6.50
C ILE A 65 7.70 0.17 7.66
N GLY A 66 7.45 -1.11 7.43
CA GLY A 66 7.24 -2.09 8.49
C GLY A 66 8.43 -2.33 9.41
N SER A 67 9.66 -2.10 8.94
CA SER A 67 10.86 -2.26 9.78
C SER A 67 11.29 -0.99 10.52
N LEU A 68 10.59 0.15 10.32
CA LEU A 68 10.91 1.41 10.99
C LEU A 68 11.00 1.29 12.53
N PRO A 69 10.08 0.61 13.24
CA PRO A 69 10.19 0.50 14.70
C PRO A 69 11.48 -0.19 15.14
N TYR A 70 11.96 -1.15 14.36
CA TYR A 70 13.19 -1.90 14.67
C TYR A 70 14.46 -1.09 14.40
N LEU A 71 14.46 -0.28 13.33
CA LEU A 71 15.55 0.65 13.04
C LEU A 71 15.61 1.76 14.08
N LEU A 72 14.47 2.43 14.35
CA LEU A 72 14.42 3.61 15.22
C LEU A 72 14.75 3.27 16.69
N LYS A 73 14.52 2.04 17.14
CA LYS A 73 15.01 1.57 18.45
C LYS A 73 16.53 1.60 18.56
N LYS A 74 17.24 1.49 17.44
CA LYS A 74 18.71 1.43 17.39
C LYS A 74 19.33 2.74 16.92
N PHE A 75 18.66 3.45 16.02
CA PHE A 75 19.14 4.67 15.40
C PHE A 75 17.97 5.58 14.99
N ASN A 76 17.83 6.72 15.65
CA ASN A 76 16.77 7.70 15.38
C ASN A 76 17.17 8.60 14.21
N VAL A 77 16.84 8.20 12.99
CA VAL A 77 17.11 8.94 11.75
C VAL A 77 15.91 9.86 11.41
N PRO A 78 16.11 11.09 10.93
CA PRO A 78 15.05 11.95 10.44
C PRO A 78 14.33 11.30 9.24
N ILE A 79 12.99 11.28 9.27
CA ILE A 79 12.13 10.65 8.28
C ILE A 79 11.46 11.72 7.42
N TYR A 80 11.59 11.60 6.11
CA TYR A 80 10.98 12.47 5.10
C TYR A 80 9.92 11.69 4.36
N ALA A 81 8.65 12.07 4.50
CA ALA A 81 7.53 11.35 3.89
C ALA A 81 6.35 12.27 3.61
N ALA A 82 5.42 11.84 2.78
CA ALA A 82 4.16 12.53 2.55
C ALA A 82 3.24 12.45 3.79
N LYS A 83 2.26 13.34 3.86
CA LYS A 83 1.39 13.54 5.03
C LYS A 83 0.68 12.27 5.47
N LEU A 84 0.04 11.53 4.55
CA LEU A 84 -0.66 10.28 4.88
C LEU A 84 0.33 9.21 5.35
N THR A 85 1.47 9.09 4.68
CA THR A 85 2.54 8.15 5.04
C THR A 85 3.06 8.40 6.46
N ILE A 86 3.26 9.67 6.85
CA ILE A 86 3.61 10.04 8.23
C ILE A 86 2.54 9.59 9.22
N GLY A 87 1.26 9.76 8.89
CA GLY A 87 0.15 9.29 9.74
C GLY A 87 0.20 7.78 9.98
N LEU A 88 0.41 6.99 8.92
CA LEU A 88 0.54 5.53 9.01
C LEU A 88 1.77 5.11 9.83
N ILE A 89 2.90 5.79 9.63
CA ILE A 89 4.11 5.53 10.42
C ILE A 89 3.88 5.85 11.90
N LYS A 90 3.22 6.97 12.22
CA LYS A 90 2.89 7.32 13.61
C LYS A 90 2.03 6.25 14.28
N ASN A 91 0.95 5.79 13.64
CA ASN A 91 0.11 4.71 14.17
C ASN A 91 0.96 3.46 14.48
N LYS A 92 1.85 3.09 13.56
CA LYS A 92 2.76 1.95 13.76
C LYS A 92 3.73 2.18 14.93
N LEU A 93 4.34 3.35 15.02
CA LEU A 93 5.29 3.69 16.08
C LEU A 93 4.64 3.81 17.45
N GLU A 94 3.36 4.18 17.53
CA GLU A 94 2.58 4.19 18.78
C GLU A 94 2.49 2.80 19.39
N GLU A 95 2.26 1.76 18.59
CA GLU A 95 2.25 0.36 19.05
C GLU A 95 3.58 -0.07 19.69
N HIS A 96 4.68 0.61 19.35
CA HIS A 96 6.03 0.34 19.83
C HIS A 96 6.52 1.38 20.87
N GLY A 97 5.71 2.39 21.22
CA GLY A 97 6.08 3.46 22.15
C GLY A 97 7.15 4.42 21.60
N LEU A 98 7.28 4.56 20.29
CA LEU A 98 8.33 5.34 19.63
C LEU A 98 7.83 6.61 18.92
N ALA A 99 6.53 6.82 18.84
CA ALA A 99 5.95 7.93 18.07
C ALA A 99 6.43 9.31 18.54
N SER A 100 6.61 9.51 19.85
CA SER A 100 7.06 10.79 20.42
C SER A 100 8.54 11.11 20.22
N SER A 101 9.38 10.11 19.93
CA SER A 101 10.81 10.27 19.72
C SER A 101 11.19 10.41 18.24
N ALA A 102 10.33 9.98 17.32
CA ALA A 102 10.60 10.01 15.89
C ALA A 102 10.59 11.45 15.34
N ILE A 103 11.52 11.74 14.44
CA ILE A 103 11.67 13.05 13.81
C ILE A 103 11.07 12.97 12.41
N PHE A 104 9.99 13.72 12.15
CA PHE A 104 9.29 13.73 10.88
C PHE A 104 9.43 15.06 10.15
N HIS A 105 9.67 14.98 8.85
CA HIS A 105 9.62 16.09 7.90
C HIS A 105 8.59 15.75 6.82
N GLU A 106 7.48 16.49 6.78
CA GLU A 106 6.52 16.37 5.69
C GLU A 106 7.12 16.91 4.41
N ILE A 107 7.06 16.12 3.35
CA ILE A 107 7.49 16.49 2.00
C ILE A 107 6.33 16.38 1.02
N ARG A 108 6.39 17.18 -0.05
CA ARG A 108 5.36 17.24 -1.09
C ARG A 108 5.98 17.11 -2.47
N PRO A 109 5.24 16.65 -3.46
CA PRO A 109 5.71 16.62 -4.84
C PRO A 109 6.36 17.95 -5.26
N ARG A 110 7.49 17.86 -5.96
CA ARG A 110 8.30 19.00 -6.44
C ARG A 110 9.03 19.83 -5.36
N GLN A 111 8.86 19.51 -4.09
CA GLN A 111 9.59 20.17 -2.99
C GLN A 111 10.96 19.54 -2.83
N LYS A 112 11.99 20.19 -3.32
CA LYS A 112 13.39 19.72 -3.18
C LYS A 112 13.85 19.78 -1.73
N VAL A 113 14.52 18.70 -1.29
CA VAL A 113 15.17 18.60 0.03
C VAL A 113 16.64 18.33 -0.19
N THR A 114 17.52 19.17 0.36
CA THR A 114 18.98 18.99 0.26
C THR A 114 19.54 18.47 1.58
N LEU A 115 20.23 17.33 1.53
CA LEU A 115 20.86 16.66 2.65
C LEU A 115 22.29 16.27 2.26
N GLY A 116 23.27 17.00 2.79
CA GLY A 116 24.67 16.82 2.38
C GLY A 116 24.85 17.04 0.88
N CYS A 117 25.44 16.06 0.19
CA CYS A 117 25.65 16.12 -1.25
C CYS A 117 24.40 15.72 -2.08
N PHE A 118 23.32 15.28 -1.45
CA PHE A 118 22.10 14.87 -2.13
C PHE A 118 21.05 15.98 -2.18
N THR A 119 20.39 16.12 -3.33
CA THR A 119 19.15 16.89 -3.46
C THR A 119 18.06 15.97 -3.96
N VAL A 120 17.03 15.72 -3.14
CA VAL A 120 15.93 14.80 -3.42
C VAL A 120 14.68 15.59 -3.78
N GLU A 121 14.12 15.33 -4.95
CA GLU A 121 12.85 15.89 -5.42
C GLU A 121 11.79 14.78 -5.42
N PRO A 122 10.74 14.86 -4.57
CA PRO A 122 9.61 13.95 -4.61
C PRO A 122 8.78 14.17 -5.87
N ILE A 123 8.38 13.08 -6.52
CA ILE A 123 7.54 13.06 -7.72
C ILE A 123 6.28 12.29 -7.40
N HIS A 124 5.11 12.86 -7.67
CA HIS A 124 3.85 12.15 -7.46
C HIS A 124 3.74 10.94 -8.41
N VAL A 125 3.33 9.78 -7.86
CA VAL A 125 2.99 8.59 -8.64
C VAL A 125 1.68 7.98 -8.15
N ASN A 126 0.90 7.40 -9.07
CA ASN A 126 -0.27 6.62 -8.68
C ASN A 126 0.18 5.26 -8.11
N HIS A 127 -0.52 4.84 -7.07
CA HIS A 127 -0.42 3.51 -6.51
C HIS A 127 -1.77 3.10 -5.89
N SER A 128 -1.82 2.03 -5.08
CA SER A 128 -3.04 1.62 -4.37
C SER A 128 -3.31 2.40 -3.07
N ILE A 129 -2.47 3.35 -2.74
CA ILE A 129 -2.56 4.21 -1.56
C ILE A 129 -2.27 5.67 -1.95
N PRO A 130 -2.97 6.67 -1.37
CA PRO A 130 -2.69 8.08 -1.62
C PRO A 130 -1.28 8.50 -1.22
N ASP A 131 -0.83 9.61 -1.77
CA ASP A 131 0.46 10.25 -1.44
C ASP A 131 1.68 9.38 -1.77
N SER A 132 1.59 8.46 -2.73
CA SER A 132 2.75 7.70 -3.17
C SER A 132 3.73 8.57 -3.96
N LEU A 133 5.02 8.39 -3.67
CA LEU A 133 6.10 9.20 -4.21
C LEU A 133 7.17 8.34 -4.89
N ALA A 134 7.61 8.77 -6.06
CA ALA A 134 8.93 8.48 -6.59
C ALA A 134 9.90 9.58 -6.13
N PHE A 135 11.21 9.32 -6.24
CA PHE A 135 12.24 10.28 -5.90
C PHE A 135 13.24 10.45 -7.06
N ALA A 136 13.45 11.69 -7.46
CA ALA A 136 14.64 12.06 -8.24
C ALA A 136 15.72 12.51 -7.25
N ILE A 137 16.88 11.86 -7.30
CA ILE A 137 17.98 12.01 -6.35
C ILE A 137 19.17 12.56 -7.14
N ASP A 138 19.40 13.85 -7.06
CA ASP A 138 20.56 14.50 -7.64
C ASP A 138 21.75 14.41 -6.68
N CYS A 139 22.92 14.02 -7.22
CA CYS A 139 24.19 14.06 -6.51
C CYS A 139 25.34 14.35 -7.48
N PRO A 140 26.58 14.62 -7.03
CA PRO A 140 27.71 14.89 -7.91
C PRO A 140 28.02 13.81 -8.95
N ALA A 141 27.59 12.58 -8.74
CA ALA A 141 27.77 11.49 -9.71
C ALA A 141 26.72 11.50 -10.85
N GLY A 142 25.60 12.19 -10.65
CA GLY A 142 24.48 12.28 -11.59
C GLY A 142 23.13 12.11 -10.90
N ALA A 143 22.05 12.21 -11.69
CA ALA A 143 20.68 12.05 -11.21
C ALA A 143 20.27 10.58 -11.21
N VAL A 144 19.66 10.12 -10.14
CA VAL A 144 19.05 8.77 -10.02
C VAL A 144 17.55 8.94 -9.82
N ILE A 145 16.74 8.15 -10.53
CA ILE A 145 15.30 8.07 -10.29
C ILE A 145 15.00 6.75 -9.59
N HIS A 146 14.31 6.81 -8.45
CA HIS A 146 13.73 5.67 -7.74
C HIS A 146 12.21 5.79 -7.81
N THR A 147 11.54 4.88 -8.50
CA THR A 147 10.09 5.01 -8.76
C THR A 147 9.22 4.81 -7.52
N GLY A 148 9.73 4.12 -6.48
CA GLY A 148 8.84 3.48 -5.52
C GLY A 148 7.92 2.49 -6.25
N ASP A 149 6.81 2.15 -5.63
CA ASP A 149 5.75 1.37 -6.26
C ASP A 149 4.84 2.32 -7.04
N PHE A 150 4.59 2.02 -8.31
CA PHE A 150 3.86 2.93 -9.18
C PHE A 150 2.99 2.22 -10.22
N LYS A 151 2.00 2.93 -10.70
CA LYS A 151 1.28 2.70 -11.96
C LYS A 151 1.04 4.03 -12.66
N VAL A 152 0.47 3.99 -13.85
CA VAL A 152 -0.01 5.19 -14.55
C VAL A 152 -1.52 5.08 -14.71
N ASP A 153 -2.27 5.78 -13.86
CA ASP A 153 -3.74 5.83 -13.93
C ASP A 153 -4.16 7.17 -14.49
N TYR A 154 -4.67 7.19 -15.73
CA TYR A 154 -5.14 8.40 -16.40
C TYR A 154 -6.52 8.87 -15.93
N THR A 155 -7.24 8.03 -15.21
CA THR A 155 -8.55 8.31 -14.63
C THR A 155 -8.56 7.95 -13.13
N PRO A 156 -7.65 8.58 -12.33
CA PRO A 156 -7.55 8.27 -10.93
C PRO A 156 -8.87 8.64 -10.22
N LEU A 157 -9.03 8.14 -9.01
CA LEU A 157 -10.18 8.49 -8.18
C LEU A 157 -10.19 9.97 -7.82
N SER A 158 -11.37 10.51 -7.54
CA SER A 158 -11.53 11.91 -7.16
C SER A 158 -10.58 12.33 -6.05
N GLY A 159 -9.84 13.41 -6.30
CA GLY A 159 -8.85 13.96 -5.35
C GLY A 159 -7.41 13.50 -5.55
N ASP A 160 -7.16 12.51 -6.42
CA ASP A 160 -5.80 12.10 -6.78
C ASP A 160 -5.37 12.68 -8.14
N ALA A 161 -4.07 12.88 -8.32
CA ALA A 161 -3.48 13.33 -9.58
C ALA A 161 -2.97 12.14 -10.40
N VAL A 162 -2.78 12.32 -11.70
CA VAL A 162 -2.06 11.36 -12.55
C VAL A 162 -0.57 11.38 -12.19
N THR A 163 0.11 10.24 -12.33
CA THR A 163 1.58 10.15 -12.20
C THR A 163 2.27 11.29 -12.96
N ASP A 164 3.16 12.04 -12.31
CA ASP A 164 3.85 13.22 -12.86
C ASP A 164 4.91 12.83 -13.90
N LEU A 165 4.45 12.29 -15.03
CA LEU A 165 5.28 11.93 -16.18
C LEU A 165 6.08 13.11 -16.74
N PRO A 166 5.54 14.37 -16.76
CA PRO A 166 6.33 15.53 -17.18
C PRO A 166 7.62 15.72 -16.39
N THR A 167 7.59 15.62 -15.07
CA THR A 167 8.80 15.75 -14.24
C THR A 167 9.82 14.64 -14.56
N ILE A 168 9.37 13.40 -14.76
CA ILE A 168 10.26 12.30 -15.16
C ILE A 168 10.92 12.59 -16.52
N ALA A 169 10.12 13.07 -17.50
CA ALA A 169 10.65 13.46 -18.81
C ALA A 169 11.63 14.65 -18.75
N GLU A 170 11.43 15.60 -17.82
CA GLU A 170 12.37 16.69 -17.57
C GLU A 170 13.73 16.17 -17.09
N TYR A 171 13.74 15.20 -16.15
CA TYR A 171 14.95 14.52 -15.72
C TYR A 171 15.62 13.73 -16.84
N GLY A 172 14.83 13.01 -17.65
CA GLY A 172 15.33 12.29 -18.82
C GLY A 172 16.07 13.21 -19.83
N ARG A 173 15.55 14.42 -20.07
CA ARG A 173 16.21 15.42 -20.93
C ARG A 173 17.50 15.99 -20.33
N LYS A 174 17.58 16.09 -18.99
CA LYS A 174 18.79 16.54 -18.29
C LYS A 174 19.87 15.46 -18.22
N GLY A 175 19.47 14.20 -18.33
CA GLY A 175 20.31 13.01 -18.23
C GLY A 175 20.14 12.31 -16.87
N VAL A 176 19.66 11.07 -16.91
CA VAL A 176 19.51 10.19 -15.76
C VAL A 176 20.64 9.17 -15.76
N LEU A 177 21.42 9.15 -14.68
CA LEU A 177 22.48 8.17 -14.48
C LEU A 177 21.89 6.77 -14.30
N ALA A 178 20.93 6.63 -13.41
CA ALA A 178 20.31 5.34 -13.13
C ALA A 178 18.81 5.46 -12.85
N LEU A 179 18.04 4.46 -13.28
CA LEU A 179 16.64 4.27 -12.93
C LEU A 179 16.51 2.99 -12.11
N LEU A 180 15.95 3.10 -10.91
CA LEU A 180 15.47 1.97 -10.10
C LEU A 180 13.95 1.93 -10.22
N ALA A 181 13.39 0.85 -10.79
CA ALA A 181 11.94 0.80 -11.06
C ALA A 181 11.30 -0.51 -10.61
N ASP A 182 10.05 -0.39 -10.12
CA ASP A 182 9.16 -1.46 -9.68
C ASP A 182 8.96 -2.52 -10.77
N SER A 183 9.18 -3.79 -10.40
CA SER A 183 9.12 -4.93 -11.31
C SER A 183 7.96 -5.89 -11.03
N THR A 184 7.09 -5.59 -10.06
CA THR A 184 6.05 -6.51 -9.57
C THR A 184 5.18 -7.10 -10.69
N ASN A 185 4.80 -6.30 -11.68
CA ASN A 185 3.99 -6.75 -12.82
C ASN A 185 4.77 -6.88 -14.14
N ALA A 186 6.08 -7.04 -14.10
CA ALA A 186 6.92 -7.12 -15.30
C ALA A 186 6.56 -8.28 -16.25
N GLU A 187 5.89 -9.31 -15.75
CA GLU A 187 5.40 -10.43 -16.57
C GLU A 187 4.01 -10.18 -17.19
N ARG A 188 3.32 -9.09 -16.80
CA ARG A 188 1.97 -8.77 -17.27
C ARG A 188 2.02 -7.82 -18.47
N PRO A 189 1.47 -8.23 -19.64
CA PRO A 189 1.42 -7.37 -20.80
C PRO A 189 0.40 -6.23 -20.63
N GLY A 190 0.54 -5.17 -21.41
CA GLY A 190 -0.39 -4.05 -21.47
C GLY A 190 -0.24 -3.07 -20.32
N PHE A 191 -1.33 -2.39 -20.00
CA PHE A 191 -1.45 -1.39 -18.95
C PHE A 191 -2.23 -1.93 -17.74
N THR A 192 -1.96 -1.40 -16.57
CA THR A 192 -2.75 -1.67 -15.37
C THR A 192 -4.11 -1.00 -15.49
N ALA A 193 -5.17 -1.70 -15.12
CA ALA A 193 -6.52 -1.15 -15.13
C ALA A 193 -6.65 0.01 -14.12
N THR A 194 -7.58 0.93 -14.40
CA THR A 194 -7.87 2.07 -13.52
C THR A 194 -8.68 1.66 -12.29
N GLU A 195 -8.52 2.41 -11.20
CA GLU A 195 -9.35 2.25 -9.99
C GLU A 195 -10.84 2.52 -10.25
N GLN A 196 -11.18 3.28 -11.28
CA GLN A 196 -12.57 3.50 -11.66
C GLN A 196 -13.28 2.22 -12.10
N THR A 197 -12.58 1.30 -12.77
CA THR A 197 -13.12 -0.03 -13.13
C THR A 197 -13.59 -0.79 -11.89
N VAL A 198 -12.82 -0.70 -10.81
CA VAL A 198 -13.20 -1.35 -9.55
C VAL A 198 -14.39 -0.65 -8.89
N ALA A 199 -14.46 0.68 -8.93
CA ALA A 199 -15.60 1.43 -8.41
C ALA A 199 -16.91 0.96 -9.06
N GLU A 200 -16.90 0.78 -10.39
CA GLU A 200 -18.06 0.26 -11.13
C GLU A 200 -18.36 -1.20 -10.80
N GLY A 201 -17.32 -2.04 -10.66
CA GLY A 201 -17.47 -3.44 -10.26
C GLY A 201 -18.12 -3.58 -8.89
N VAL A 202 -17.63 -2.85 -7.89
CA VAL A 202 -18.19 -2.86 -6.53
C VAL A 202 -19.59 -2.27 -6.51
N ARG A 203 -19.87 -1.22 -7.28
CA ARG A 203 -21.24 -0.65 -7.42
C ARG A 203 -22.24 -1.71 -7.89
N ARG A 204 -21.92 -2.49 -8.92
CA ARG A 204 -22.76 -3.62 -9.40
C ARG A 204 -23.00 -4.65 -8.32
N LEU A 205 -22.00 -4.92 -7.47
CA LEU A 205 -22.13 -5.85 -6.35
C LEU A 205 -23.04 -5.30 -5.24
N PHE A 206 -23.00 -4.00 -4.97
CA PHE A 206 -23.94 -3.36 -4.03
C PHE A 206 -25.40 -3.52 -4.49
N VAL A 207 -25.68 -3.38 -5.79
CA VAL A 207 -27.01 -3.63 -6.36
C VAL A 207 -27.38 -5.11 -6.23
N LYS A 208 -26.46 -6.04 -6.55
CA LYS A 208 -26.65 -7.49 -6.44
C LYS A 208 -26.91 -7.96 -5.00
N ALA A 209 -26.30 -7.30 -4.02
CA ALA A 209 -26.48 -7.62 -2.61
C ALA A 209 -27.96 -7.46 -2.17
N GLY A 210 -28.71 -6.53 -2.77
CA GLY A 210 -30.14 -6.31 -2.48
C GLY A 210 -30.37 -5.95 -1.01
N LYS A 211 -31.21 -6.76 -0.32
CA LYS A 211 -31.55 -6.56 1.09
C LYS A 211 -30.59 -7.24 2.09
N ARG A 212 -29.44 -7.74 1.64
CA ARG A 212 -28.44 -8.38 2.52
C ARG A 212 -27.50 -7.36 3.15
N ARG A 213 -26.91 -7.73 4.29
CA ARG A 213 -25.79 -6.99 4.85
C ARG A 213 -24.57 -7.18 3.95
N ILE A 214 -23.88 -6.08 3.65
CA ILE A 214 -22.67 -6.12 2.84
C ILE A 214 -21.46 -6.11 3.77
N ILE A 215 -20.53 -7.05 3.56
CA ILE A 215 -19.24 -7.08 4.27
C ILE A 215 -18.16 -7.00 3.21
N VAL A 216 -17.29 -5.98 3.28
CA VAL A 216 -16.18 -5.80 2.34
C VAL A 216 -14.86 -5.95 3.08
N ALA A 217 -14.08 -6.95 2.67
CA ALA A 217 -12.73 -7.15 3.17
C ALA A 217 -11.72 -6.52 2.21
N THR A 218 -10.87 -5.64 2.73
CA THR A 218 -9.82 -4.96 1.96
C THR A 218 -8.60 -4.69 2.83
N PHE A 219 -7.51 -4.22 2.22
CA PHE A 219 -6.35 -3.74 2.95
C PHE A 219 -6.69 -2.46 3.74
N ALA A 220 -6.25 -2.40 4.99
CA ALA A 220 -6.49 -1.23 5.85
C ALA A 220 -5.75 0.03 5.38
N SER A 221 -4.71 -0.12 4.58
CA SER A 221 -3.95 0.98 3.96
C SER A 221 -4.60 1.49 2.66
N ASN A 222 -5.52 0.75 2.04
CA ASN A 222 -6.18 1.17 0.81
C ASN A 222 -7.32 2.16 1.10
N ILE A 223 -6.93 3.39 1.45
CA ILE A 223 -7.86 4.48 1.81
C ILE A 223 -8.80 4.80 0.65
N TYR A 224 -8.34 4.71 -0.61
CA TYR A 224 -9.20 4.90 -1.77
C TYR A 224 -10.37 3.91 -1.80
N ARG A 225 -10.11 2.62 -1.52
CA ARG A 225 -11.14 1.59 -1.48
C ARG A 225 -12.12 1.81 -0.33
N VAL A 226 -11.62 2.23 0.83
CA VAL A 226 -12.47 2.58 1.98
C VAL A 226 -13.41 3.73 1.60
N GLN A 227 -12.88 4.80 0.94
CA GLN A 227 -13.71 5.91 0.48
C GLN A 227 -14.78 5.45 -0.53
N GLN A 228 -14.41 4.66 -1.54
CA GLN A 228 -15.37 4.13 -2.52
C GLN A 228 -16.52 3.38 -1.85
N ILE A 229 -16.21 2.55 -0.84
CA ILE A 229 -17.23 1.77 -0.12
C ILE A 229 -18.13 2.71 0.69
N ILE A 230 -17.59 3.73 1.33
CA ILE A 230 -18.36 4.74 2.07
C ILE A 230 -19.29 5.49 1.12
N ASP A 231 -18.80 5.94 -0.04
CA ASP A 231 -19.62 6.66 -1.03
C ASP A 231 -20.79 5.78 -1.52
N LEU A 232 -20.53 4.52 -1.83
CA LEU A 232 -21.57 3.57 -2.23
C LEU A 232 -22.56 3.25 -1.10
N ALA A 233 -22.11 3.25 0.15
CA ALA A 233 -23.00 3.09 1.31
C ALA A 233 -23.91 4.32 1.45
N ILE A 234 -23.38 5.53 1.29
CA ILE A 234 -24.15 6.78 1.29
C ILE A 234 -25.23 6.75 0.19
N GLU A 235 -24.83 6.45 -1.05
CA GLU A 235 -25.74 6.35 -2.20
C GLU A 235 -26.87 5.33 -1.98
N SER A 236 -26.56 4.19 -1.33
CA SER A 236 -27.53 3.14 -1.04
C SER A 236 -28.29 3.33 0.29
N GLY A 237 -28.07 4.44 0.99
CA GLY A 237 -28.72 4.78 2.26
C GLY A 237 -28.39 3.77 3.38
N ARG A 238 -27.13 3.31 3.43
CA ARG A 238 -26.60 2.36 4.42
C ARG A 238 -25.68 3.05 5.42
N LYS A 239 -25.59 2.49 6.60
CA LYS A 239 -24.58 2.83 7.63
C LYS A 239 -23.31 2.03 7.39
N VAL A 240 -22.17 2.58 7.77
CA VAL A 240 -20.86 1.92 7.64
C VAL A 240 -20.26 1.70 9.02
N ALA A 241 -19.92 0.46 9.32
CA ALA A 241 -19.06 0.12 10.45
C ALA A 241 -17.70 -0.36 9.94
N VAL A 242 -16.65 -0.15 10.74
CA VAL A 242 -15.31 -0.67 10.46
C VAL A 242 -14.90 -1.69 11.52
N SER A 243 -14.20 -2.75 11.12
CA SER A 243 -13.76 -3.83 12.01
C SER A 243 -12.33 -4.27 11.68
N GLY A 244 -11.56 -4.51 12.73
CA GLY A 244 -10.14 -4.78 12.67
C GLY A 244 -9.33 -3.57 13.18
N ARG A 245 -8.33 -3.83 14.04
CA ARG A 245 -7.56 -2.78 14.72
C ARG A 245 -6.97 -1.77 13.72
N SER A 246 -6.21 -2.25 12.75
CA SER A 246 -5.60 -1.38 11.74
C SER A 246 -6.63 -0.67 10.84
N MET A 247 -7.78 -1.30 10.54
CA MET A 247 -8.84 -0.66 9.76
C MET A 247 -9.43 0.52 10.52
N VAL A 248 -9.72 0.36 11.81
CA VAL A 248 -10.24 1.45 12.66
C VAL A 248 -9.23 2.59 12.75
N SER A 249 -7.99 2.29 13.19
CA SER A 249 -6.94 3.31 13.35
C SER A 249 -6.63 4.07 12.07
N ASN A 250 -6.49 3.37 10.94
CA ASN A 250 -6.19 4.01 9.66
C ASN A 250 -7.39 4.82 9.13
N THR A 251 -8.63 4.37 9.35
CA THR A 251 -9.83 5.11 8.96
C THR A 251 -9.95 6.41 9.76
N GLU A 252 -9.74 6.38 11.07
CA GLU A 252 -9.77 7.55 11.94
C GLU A 252 -8.67 8.55 11.54
N MET A 253 -7.43 8.09 11.42
CA MET A 253 -6.29 8.90 11.01
C MET A 253 -6.52 9.53 9.61
N ALA A 254 -7.01 8.75 8.63
CA ALA A 254 -7.27 9.27 7.28
C ALA A 254 -8.38 10.34 7.27
N ARG A 255 -9.40 10.22 8.13
CA ARG A 255 -10.41 11.28 8.32
C ARG A 255 -9.80 12.54 8.94
N GLU A 256 -9.03 12.42 10.00
CA GLU A 256 -8.37 13.56 10.65
C GLU A 256 -7.44 14.31 9.70
N LEU A 257 -6.73 13.59 8.85
CA LEU A 257 -5.83 14.16 7.86
C LEU A 257 -6.55 14.70 6.59
N GLY A 258 -7.84 14.42 6.42
CA GLY A 258 -8.64 14.88 5.29
C GLY A 258 -8.54 14.04 4.02
N TYR A 259 -8.07 12.80 4.11
CA TYR A 259 -8.04 11.83 2.98
C TYR A 259 -9.32 11.00 2.88
N LEU A 260 -10.10 10.93 3.94
CA LEU A 260 -11.34 10.18 3.98
C LEU A 260 -12.48 11.09 4.46
N HIS A 261 -13.55 11.10 3.67
CA HIS A 261 -14.72 11.94 3.92
C HIS A 261 -15.95 11.07 4.17
N ALA A 262 -16.54 11.21 5.33
CA ALA A 262 -17.78 10.54 5.69
C ALA A 262 -18.61 11.45 6.59
N PRO A 263 -19.92 11.67 6.29
CA PRO A 263 -20.82 12.34 7.21
C PRO A 263 -20.91 11.58 8.54
N ASP A 264 -20.99 12.32 9.66
CA ASP A 264 -21.01 11.70 11.00
C ASP A 264 -22.17 10.73 11.20
N ASN A 265 -23.29 10.96 10.51
CA ASN A 265 -24.45 10.08 10.59
C ASN A 265 -24.33 8.78 9.77
N VAL A 266 -23.26 8.60 8.97
CA VAL A 266 -23.02 7.40 8.15
C VAL A 266 -22.19 6.39 8.90
N LEU A 267 -21.14 6.84 9.58
CA LEU A 267 -20.27 5.96 10.36
C LEU A 267 -20.92 5.59 11.70
N ILE A 268 -20.91 4.31 12.01
CA ILE A 268 -21.37 3.75 13.29
C ILE A 268 -20.27 2.88 13.90
N THR A 269 -20.32 2.70 15.20
CA THR A 269 -19.40 1.78 15.87
C THR A 269 -19.81 0.33 15.58
N ILE A 270 -18.85 -0.59 15.68
CA ILE A 270 -19.12 -2.02 15.48
C ILE A 270 -20.14 -2.57 16.48
N ASP A 271 -20.22 -2.01 17.68
CA ASP A 271 -21.19 -2.41 18.72
C ASP A 271 -22.63 -1.98 18.37
N GLU A 272 -22.79 -1.02 17.49
CA GLU A 272 -24.09 -0.54 17.03
C GLU A 272 -24.65 -1.30 15.83
N ILE A 273 -23.82 -2.16 15.19
CA ILE A 273 -24.20 -2.82 13.94
C ILE A 273 -25.53 -3.58 14.04
N ASN A 274 -25.81 -4.15 15.20
CA ASN A 274 -27.04 -4.95 15.43
C ASN A 274 -28.29 -4.09 15.77
N LYS A 275 -28.13 -2.75 15.87
CA LYS A 275 -29.27 -1.83 16.01
C LYS A 275 -29.96 -1.53 14.68
N TYR A 276 -29.30 -1.87 13.56
CA TYR A 276 -29.78 -1.61 12.20
C TYR A 276 -30.15 -2.91 11.50
N PRO A 277 -31.19 -2.91 10.64
CA PRO A 277 -31.53 -4.07 9.84
C PRO A 277 -30.39 -4.37 8.84
N PRO A 278 -30.17 -5.65 8.45
CA PRO A 278 -29.04 -6.06 7.61
C PRO A 278 -28.89 -5.24 6.32
N GLU A 279 -29.99 -4.95 5.65
CA GLU A 279 -30.02 -4.14 4.41
C GLU A 279 -29.57 -2.68 4.58
N LYS A 280 -29.43 -2.24 5.82
CA LYS A 280 -28.96 -0.87 6.13
C LYS A 280 -27.51 -0.83 6.60
N VAL A 281 -26.77 -1.93 6.50
CA VAL A 281 -25.41 -2.04 7.02
C VAL A 281 -24.42 -2.44 5.95
N VAL A 282 -23.29 -1.73 5.93
CA VAL A 282 -22.03 -2.10 5.28
C VAL A 282 -20.97 -2.24 6.36
N LEU A 283 -20.24 -3.34 6.36
CA LEU A 283 -19.11 -3.57 7.24
C LEU A 283 -17.82 -3.60 6.40
N ILE A 284 -16.86 -2.72 6.71
CA ILE A 284 -15.51 -2.76 6.12
C ILE A 284 -14.59 -3.47 7.12
N THR A 285 -13.82 -4.45 6.66
CA THR A 285 -13.04 -5.30 7.57
C THR A 285 -11.66 -5.64 7.01
N THR A 286 -10.75 -5.97 7.92
CA THR A 286 -9.45 -6.60 7.61
C THR A 286 -9.61 -8.10 7.38
N GLY A 287 -8.56 -8.74 6.85
CA GLY A 287 -8.51 -10.19 6.68
C GLY A 287 -8.66 -10.65 5.24
N SER A 288 -8.48 -9.76 4.28
CA SER A 288 -8.49 -10.08 2.85
C SER A 288 -7.38 -11.04 2.42
N GLN A 289 -6.34 -11.22 3.25
CA GLN A 289 -5.22 -12.15 3.03
C GLN A 289 -5.34 -13.43 3.86
N GLY A 290 -6.44 -13.62 4.59
CA GLY A 290 -6.67 -14.81 5.41
C GLY A 290 -5.87 -14.87 6.69
N GLU A 291 -5.35 -13.76 7.18
CA GLU A 291 -4.58 -13.67 8.42
C GLU A 291 -5.39 -14.26 9.60
N PRO A 292 -4.83 -15.20 10.38
CA PRO A 292 -5.60 -16.00 11.32
C PRO A 292 -6.36 -15.20 12.39
N LEU A 293 -5.79 -14.08 12.83
CA LEU A 293 -6.37 -13.22 13.88
C LEU A 293 -7.15 -12.03 13.32
N SER A 294 -7.29 -11.92 12.01
CA SER A 294 -8.04 -10.83 11.37
C SER A 294 -9.54 -10.91 11.68
N ALA A 295 -10.23 -9.79 11.47
CA ALA A 295 -11.66 -9.74 11.73
C ALA A 295 -12.45 -10.70 10.83
N LEU A 296 -12.14 -10.77 9.52
CA LEU A 296 -12.81 -11.68 8.58
C LEU A 296 -12.56 -13.15 8.93
N SER A 297 -11.31 -13.52 9.30
CA SER A 297 -10.97 -14.90 9.70
C SER A 297 -11.77 -15.33 10.94
N ARG A 298 -11.91 -14.43 11.92
CA ARG A 298 -12.75 -14.68 13.10
C ARG A 298 -14.22 -14.79 12.76
N MET A 299 -14.73 -14.02 11.78
CA MET A 299 -16.10 -14.17 11.26
C MET A 299 -16.29 -15.53 10.60
N ALA A 300 -15.35 -15.97 9.76
CA ALA A 300 -15.37 -17.27 9.10
C ALA A 300 -15.35 -18.45 10.07
N GLN A 301 -14.74 -18.27 11.25
CA GLN A 301 -14.69 -19.26 12.35
C GLN A 301 -15.84 -19.12 13.35
N ALA A 302 -16.82 -18.23 13.08
CA ALA A 302 -17.91 -17.89 14.02
C ALA A 302 -17.43 -17.42 15.41
N SER A 303 -16.21 -16.90 15.52
CA SER A 303 -15.57 -16.45 16.77
C SER A 303 -15.51 -14.91 16.91
N HIS A 304 -16.05 -14.16 15.95
CA HIS A 304 -16.13 -12.70 16.06
C HIS A 304 -17.19 -12.29 17.07
N ARG A 305 -16.84 -11.38 17.99
CA ARG A 305 -17.70 -11.03 19.14
C ARG A 305 -19.01 -10.35 18.75
N GLN A 306 -18.99 -9.40 17.81
CA GLN A 306 -20.14 -8.56 17.45
C GLN A 306 -20.85 -9.02 16.18
N VAL A 307 -20.16 -9.74 15.28
CA VAL A 307 -20.67 -10.09 13.95
C VAL A 307 -20.82 -11.59 13.81
N ARG A 308 -22.03 -12.05 13.59
CA ARG A 308 -22.34 -13.43 13.18
C ARG A 308 -22.67 -13.42 11.70
N VAL A 309 -21.93 -14.21 10.93
CA VAL A 309 -22.14 -14.39 9.48
C VAL A 309 -23.18 -15.47 9.24
N GLY A 310 -24.00 -15.26 8.22
CA GLY A 310 -25.04 -16.21 7.84
C GLY A 310 -25.62 -15.96 6.43
N PRO A 311 -26.75 -16.58 6.07
CA PRO A 311 -27.33 -16.50 4.72
C PRO A 311 -27.75 -15.09 4.25
N ASN A 312 -27.92 -14.17 5.19
CA ASN A 312 -28.28 -12.78 4.90
C ASN A 312 -27.06 -11.88 4.71
N ASP A 313 -25.86 -12.45 4.52
CA ASP A 313 -24.65 -11.71 4.30
C ASP A 313 -24.15 -11.88 2.86
N PHE A 314 -23.71 -10.76 2.30
CA PHE A 314 -23.07 -10.67 1.01
C PHE A 314 -21.65 -10.15 1.22
N ILE A 315 -20.66 -11.01 1.00
CA ILE A 315 -19.27 -10.73 1.36
C ILE A 315 -18.46 -10.50 0.08
N ILE A 316 -17.72 -9.40 0.05
CA ILE A 316 -16.84 -9.01 -1.06
C ILE A 316 -15.40 -9.02 -0.54
N ILE A 317 -14.53 -9.86 -1.08
CA ILE A 317 -13.10 -9.82 -0.84
C ILE A 317 -12.48 -8.97 -1.95
N SER A 318 -12.23 -7.70 -1.62
CA SER A 318 -11.69 -6.68 -2.53
C SER A 318 -10.16 -6.63 -2.46
N ALA A 319 -9.53 -7.79 -2.63
CA ALA A 319 -8.09 -7.96 -2.70
C ALA A 319 -7.77 -9.24 -3.48
N ARG A 320 -6.58 -9.32 -4.07
CA ARG A 320 -6.02 -10.57 -4.55
C ARG A 320 -5.12 -11.18 -3.49
N PRO A 321 -5.06 -12.50 -3.36
CA PRO A 321 -4.08 -13.14 -2.49
C PRO A 321 -2.65 -12.72 -2.88
N ILE A 322 -1.87 -12.30 -1.90
CA ILE A 322 -0.43 -12.16 -2.05
C ILE A 322 0.13 -13.58 -2.25
N PRO A 323 1.11 -13.79 -3.15
CA PRO A 323 1.74 -15.10 -3.33
C PRO A 323 2.11 -15.75 -1.98
N GLY A 324 1.67 -17.00 -1.77
CA GLY A 324 1.81 -17.72 -0.50
C GLY A 324 0.57 -17.71 0.41
N ASN A 325 -0.37 -16.76 0.22
CA ASN A 325 -1.58 -16.64 1.06
C ASN A 325 -2.81 -17.37 0.47
N GLU A 326 -2.69 -18.00 -0.69
CA GLU A 326 -3.84 -18.61 -1.41
C GLU A 326 -4.57 -19.65 -0.56
N LYS A 327 -3.82 -20.49 0.17
CA LYS A 327 -4.41 -21.52 1.05
C LYS A 327 -5.18 -20.91 2.23
N THR A 328 -4.65 -19.86 2.83
CA THR A 328 -5.28 -19.18 3.98
C THR A 328 -6.53 -18.42 3.55
N VAL A 329 -6.48 -17.72 2.42
CA VAL A 329 -7.65 -17.05 1.83
C VAL A 329 -8.73 -18.07 1.48
N THR A 330 -8.37 -19.18 0.80
CA THR A 330 -9.32 -20.28 0.47
C THR A 330 -9.98 -20.85 1.72
N LYS A 331 -9.24 -21.03 2.83
CA LYS A 331 -9.80 -21.50 4.10
C LYS A 331 -10.85 -20.53 4.66
N VAL A 332 -10.59 -19.23 4.59
CA VAL A 332 -11.55 -18.20 5.04
C VAL A 332 -12.80 -18.20 4.16
N VAL A 333 -12.63 -18.22 2.83
CA VAL A 333 -13.76 -18.30 1.87
C VAL A 333 -14.63 -19.51 2.15
N ASN A 334 -14.04 -20.69 2.29
CA ASN A 334 -14.78 -21.92 2.59
C ASN A 334 -15.54 -21.82 3.93
N GLY A 335 -14.92 -21.25 4.97
CA GLY A 335 -15.58 -21.01 6.25
C GLY A 335 -16.82 -20.13 6.11
N LEU A 336 -16.72 -19.02 5.37
CA LEU A 336 -17.82 -18.10 5.14
C LEU A 336 -18.97 -18.74 4.32
N LEU A 337 -18.63 -19.50 3.27
CA LEU A 337 -19.58 -20.25 2.47
C LEU A 337 -20.32 -21.32 3.31
N THR A 338 -19.62 -22.01 4.22
CA THR A 338 -20.22 -23.01 5.13
C THR A 338 -21.24 -22.38 6.08
N LEU A 339 -21.06 -21.09 6.44
CA LEU A 339 -22.04 -20.34 7.23
C LEU A 339 -23.25 -19.86 6.41
N GLY A 340 -23.29 -20.15 5.11
CA GLY A 340 -24.38 -19.82 4.19
C GLY A 340 -24.29 -18.44 3.52
N ALA A 341 -23.24 -17.67 3.74
CA ALA A 341 -23.04 -16.37 3.08
C ALA A 341 -22.77 -16.54 1.58
N GLU A 342 -23.19 -15.57 0.77
CA GLU A 342 -22.68 -15.43 -0.61
C GLU A 342 -21.36 -14.68 -0.56
N VAL A 343 -20.29 -15.26 -1.12
CA VAL A 343 -18.95 -14.71 -1.11
C VAL A 343 -18.47 -14.45 -2.52
N ILE A 344 -18.06 -13.20 -2.79
CA ILE A 344 -17.42 -12.75 -4.03
C ILE A 344 -15.93 -12.65 -3.76
N TYR A 345 -15.11 -13.36 -4.51
CA TYR A 345 -13.65 -13.42 -4.33
C TYR A 345 -12.93 -13.61 -5.68
N GLU A 346 -11.63 -13.33 -5.71
CA GLU A 346 -10.76 -13.47 -6.87
C GLU A 346 -11.27 -12.76 -8.14
N ASN A 347 -11.28 -13.49 -9.27
CA ASN A 347 -11.61 -12.95 -10.60
C ASN A 347 -13.12 -13.03 -10.93
N MET A 348 -13.98 -13.26 -9.94
CA MET A 348 -15.45 -13.34 -10.19
C MET A 348 -16.02 -12.00 -10.67
N TYR A 349 -15.44 -10.89 -10.21
CA TYR A 349 -15.81 -9.52 -10.58
C TYR A 349 -14.57 -8.61 -10.50
N ASP A 350 -14.63 -7.43 -11.12
CA ASP A 350 -13.60 -6.40 -11.04
C ASP A 350 -13.64 -5.73 -9.66
N THR A 351 -13.22 -6.44 -8.61
CA THR A 351 -13.20 -5.95 -7.23
C THR A 351 -11.82 -5.49 -6.76
N HIS A 352 -10.80 -5.72 -7.57
CA HIS A 352 -9.42 -5.35 -7.26
C HIS A 352 -8.64 -5.05 -8.53
N VAL A 353 -7.79 -4.05 -8.47
CA VAL A 353 -6.79 -3.72 -9.47
C VAL A 353 -5.42 -3.60 -8.81
N SER A 354 -4.38 -3.97 -9.53
CA SER A 354 -2.99 -3.82 -9.04
C SER A 354 -2.62 -2.35 -8.87
N GLY A 355 -1.81 -2.05 -7.86
CA GLY A 355 -1.15 -0.76 -7.71
C GLY A 355 0.15 -0.62 -8.51
N HIS A 356 0.59 -1.68 -9.20
CA HIS A 356 1.89 -1.76 -9.85
C HIS A 356 1.77 -1.74 -11.37
N ALA A 357 2.75 -1.10 -12.01
CA ALA A 357 2.87 -0.92 -13.45
C ALA A 357 3.03 -2.25 -14.20
N CYS A 358 2.23 -2.46 -15.25
CA CYS A 358 2.42 -3.51 -16.24
C CYS A 358 3.49 -3.11 -17.28
N GLN A 359 3.79 -3.99 -18.24
CA GLN A 359 4.91 -3.83 -19.17
C GLN A 359 4.91 -2.51 -19.95
N GLU A 360 3.75 -2.05 -20.43
CA GLU A 360 3.71 -0.82 -21.24
C GLU A 360 3.95 0.45 -20.38
N GLU A 361 3.54 0.43 -19.12
CA GLU A 361 3.84 1.52 -18.18
C GLU A 361 5.33 1.52 -17.78
N GLN A 362 5.93 0.33 -17.62
CA GLN A 362 7.37 0.18 -17.36
C GLN A 362 8.21 0.67 -18.56
N LYS A 363 7.82 0.33 -19.79
CA LYS A 363 8.45 0.86 -21.01
C LYS A 363 8.30 2.37 -21.12
N LEU A 364 7.13 2.91 -20.76
CA LEU A 364 6.91 4.36 -20.71
C LEU A 364 7.88 5.03 -19.73
N MET A 365 8.02 4.49 -18.53
CA MET A 365 8.96 5.00 -17.52
C MET A 365 10.40 4.97 -18.03
N LEU A 366 10.86 3.86 -18.60
CA LEU A 366 12.18 3.71 -19.23
C LEU A 366 12.40 4.72 -20.36
N THR A 367 11.40 4.89 -21.22
CA THR A 367 11.48 5.82 -22.37
C THR A 367 11.57 7.27 -21.91
N LEU A 368 10.80 7.67 -20.90
CA LEU A 368 10.80 9.05 -20.41
C LEU A 368 12.06 9.38 -19.60
N ALA A 369 12.50 8.48 -18.75
CA ALA A 369 13.69 8.65 -17.93
C ALA A 369 14.98 8.52 -18.75
N HIS A 370 15.01 7.73 -19.79
CA HIS A 370 16.15 7.46 -20.68
C HIS A 370 17.48 7.28 -19.90
N PRO A 371 17.56 6.32 -18.96
CA PRO A 371 18.68 6.19 -18.03
C PRO A 371 19.90 5.57 -18.72
N GLN A 372 21.13 5.90 -18.22
CA GLN A 372 22.35 5.21 -18.64
C GLN A 372 22.42 3.78 -18.08
N PHE A 373 21.91 3.59 -16.85
CA PHE A 373 21.83 2.29 -16.16
C PHE A 373 20.41 2.04 -15.68
N PHE A 374 19.99 0.78 -15.80
CA PHE A 374 18.70 0.33 -15.30
C PHE A 374 18.89 -0.75 -14.25
N LEU A 375 18.22 -0.59 -13.09
CA LEU A 375 18.20 -1.54 -12.01
C LEU A 375 16.74 -1.89 -11.69
N PRO A 376 16.26 -3.08 -12.09
CA PRO A 376 14.95 -3.54 -11.69
C PRO A 376 14.94 -3.79 -10.18
N VAL A 377 13.94 -3.27 -9.49
CA VAL A 377 13.74 -3.46 -8.06
C VAL A 377 12.32 -3.95 -7.79
N HIS A 378 12.03 -4.38 -6.58
CA HIS A 378 10.69 -4.77 -6.15
C HIS A 378 10.09 -5.92 -6.96
N GLY A 379 10.34 -7.14 -6.53
CA GLY A 379 9.80 -8.36 -7.14
C GLY A 379 10.69 -9.57 -6.92
N GLU A 380 10.18 -10.73 -7.29
CA GLU A 380 10.94 -11.96 -7.35
C GLU A 380 11.95 -11.93 -8.51
N PHE A 381 12.98 -12.77 -8.44
CA PHE A 381 14.03 -12.80 -9.46
C PHE A 381 13.50 -12.93 -10.89
N LYS A 382 12.44 -13.70 -11.13
CA LYS A 382 11.81 -13.84 -12.45
C LYS A 382 11.25 -12.50 -12.97
N GLN A 383 10.65 -11.69 -12.10
CA GLN A 383 10.10 -10.37 -12.43
C GLN A 383 11.23 -9.37 -12.69
N LEU A 384 12.26 -9.35 -11.83
CA LEU A 384 13.45 -8.52 -12.03
C LEU A 384 14.13 -8.84 -13.36
N LYS A 385 14.33 -10.14 -13.65
CA LYS A 385 14.90 -10.60 -14.91
C LYS A 385 14.06 -10.17 -16.11
N ARG A 386 12.74 -10.36 -16.04
CA ARG A 386 11.81 -9.94 -17.10
C ARG A 386 11.84 -8.45 -17.36
N HIS A 387 11.90 -7.64 -16.27
CA HIS A 387 11.99 -6.18 -16.42
C HIS A 387 13.32 -5.74 -17.04
N ALA A 388 14.43 -6.37 -16.63
CA ALA A 388 15.73 -6.14 -17.25
C ALA A 388 15.74 -6.51 -18.75
N ASP A 389 15.07 -7.59 -19.14
CA ASP A 389 14.97 -7.98 -20.56
C ASP A 389 14.07 -7.02 -21.36
N THR A 390 13.14 -6.32 -20.71
CA THR A 390 12.29 -5.31 -21.32
C THR A 390 13.03 -3.99 -21.54
N ALA A 391 13.96 -3.62 -20.65
CA ALA A 391 14.81 -2.43 -20.74
C ALA A 391 15.87 -2.55 -21.83
#